data_67105254cc0f1ca47351891e3b9349f0
#
_entry.id   67105254cc0f1ca47351891e3b9349f0
#
_cell.length_a   1.000
_cell.length_b   1.000
_cell.length_c   1.000
_cell.angle_alpha   90.00
_cell.angle_beta   90.00
_cell.angle_gamma   90.00
#
_symmetry.space_group_name_H-M   'P 1'
#
loop_
_entity.id
_entity.type
_entity.pdbx_description
1 polymer ?
#
loop_
_entity_poly.entity_id
_entity_poly.type
_entity_poly.pdbx_seq_one_letter_code
_entity_poly.pdbx_strand_id
1 'polypeptide(L)'
;QFNKIQTLIKKGIDEGAKLIAGGLGKPVGLEKGYFVKPTVFADVDNKMEIARTEIFGPVLSVIPFETEDEAIKIANDTPYGLTNYIQTKDQEKAKRVAKKLRSGMVDVNGAGIAIDTPFGGFKHSGIGREAGEHGLQEFLEVKSVGGWN
;
A
#
# COMPACT_ATOMS: atom_id res chain seq x y z
N GLN A 1 2.96 14.53 12.45
CA GLN A 1 3.17 13.16 11.97
C GLN A 1 3.88 12.27 12.98
N PHE A 2 4.95 12.74 13.64
CA PHE A 2 5.67 11.96 14.67
C PHE A 2 4.71 11.39 15.74
N ASN A 3 3.88 12.24 16.35
CA ASN A 3 2.95 11.81 17.39
C ASN A 3 1.92 10.79 16.87
N LYS A 4 1.40 10.97 15.64
CA LYS A 4 0.50 9.99 15.01
C LYS A 4 1.17 8.61 14.90
N ILE A 5 2.43 8.57 14.42
CA ILE A 5 3.17 7.31 14.29
C ILE A 5 3.38 6.66 15.67
N GLN A 6 3.78 7.43 16.68
CA GLN A 6 3.97 6.90 18.05
C GLN A 6 2.67 6.34 18.63
N THR A 7 1.54 7.02 18.41
CA THR A 7 0.22 6.53 18.82
C THR A 7 -0.13 5.21 18.16
N LEU A 8 0.11 5.08 16.85
CA LEU A 8 -0.17 3.84 16.10
C LEU A 8 0.78 2.70 16.50
N ILE A 9 2.06 2.98 16.73
CA ILE A 9 2.99 1.97 17.28
C ILE A 9 2.48 1.46 18.64
N LYS A 10 2.08 2.39 19.54
CA LYS A 10 1.50 1.99 20.83
C LYS A 10 0.25 1.16 20.64
N LYS A 11 -0.64 1.54 19.72
CA LYS A 11 -1.88 0.82 19.42
C LYS A 11 -1.59 -0.62 18.96
N GLY A 12 -0.60 -0.82 18.07
CA GLY A 12 -0.20 -2.16 17.65
C GLY A 12 0.30 -3.03 18.81
N ILE A 13 1.07 -2.45 19.74
CA ILE A 13 1.51 -3.16 20.98
C ILE A 13 0.30 -3.51 21.84
N ASP A 14 -0.61 -2.57 22.07
CA ASP A 14 -1.78 -2.75 22.93
C ASP A 14 -2.78 -3.79 22.36
N GLU A 15 -2.85 -3.91 21.04
CA GLU A 15 -3.67 -4.90 20.33
C GLU A 15 -3.01 -6.28 20.25
N GLY A 16 -1.77 -6.43 20.74
CA GLY A 16 -1.08 -7.71 20.85
C GLY A 16 -0.24 -8.08 19.63
N ALA A 17 0.01 -7.17 18.68
CA ALA A 17 0.96 -7.40 17.60
C ALA A 17 2.38 -7.60 18.18
N LYS A 18 3.11 -8.55 17.64
CA LYS A 18 4.46 -8.90 18.13
C LYS A 18 5.50 -7.89 17.62
N LEU A 19 5.97 -7.02 18.49
CA LEU A 19 7.04 -6.09 18.17
C LEU A 19 8.37 -6.83 17.99
N ILE A 20 8.93 -6.81 16.79
CA ILE A 20 10.18 -7.49 16.43
C ILE A 20 11.37 -6.53 16.48
N ALA A 21 11.17 -5.28 16.04
CA ALA A 21 12.20 -4.27 16.02
C ALA A 21 11.61 -2.87 16.22
N GLY A 22 12.41 -1.91 16.66
CA GLY A 22 12.04 -0.52 16.82
C GLY A 22 11.18 -0.24 18.05
N GLY A 23 9.96 0.22 17.86
CA GLY A 23 9.02 0.56 18.93
C GLY A 23 9.02 2.05 19.29
N LEU A 24 8.50 2.37 20.45
CA LEU A 24 8.25 3.75 20.89
C LEU A 24 9.55 4.56 21.10
N GLY A 25 9.38 5.87 21.01
CA GLY A 25 10.45 6.84 21.26
C GLY A 25 11.32 7.10 20.03
N LYS A 26 12.38 7.86 20.28
CA LYS A 26 13.36 8.23 19.25
C LYS A 26 14.55 7.27 19.22
N PRO A 27 15.28 7.15 18.11
CA PRO A 27 16.55 6.43 18.08
C PRO A 27 17.57 7.06 19.05
N VAL A 28 18.44 6.24 19.60
CA VAL A 28 19.53 6.71 20.47
C VAL A 28 20.45 7.66 19.67
N GLY A 29 20.80 8.80 20.24
CA GLY A 29 21.64 9.83 19.61
C GLY A 29 20.87 10.75 18.66
N LEU A 30 19.55 10.56 18.47
CA LEU A 30 18.68 11.40 17.62
C LEU A 30 17.52 12.02 18.43
N GLU A 31 17.82 12.57 19.59
CA GLU A 31 16.82 13.13 20.53
C GLU A 31 16.18 14.43 19.99
N LYS A 32 16.90 15.15 19.12
CA LYS A 32 16.39 16.34 18.44
C LYS A 32 15.72 15.96 17.11
N GLY A 33 14.66 16.70 16.73
CA GLY A 33 13.93 16.46 15.48
C GLY A 33 12.83 15.41 15.62
N TYR A 34 12.37 14.85 14.49
CA TYR A 34 11.20 13.97 14.40
C TYR A 34 11.55 12.56 13.91
N PHE A 35 12.71 12.05 14.29
CA PHE A 35 13.15 10.71 13.94
C PHE A 35 12.32 9.64 14.63
N VAL A 36 11.88 8.66 13.86
CA VAL A 36 11.14 7.47 14.33
C VAL A 36 12.03 6.25 14.16
N LYS A 37 12.02 5.36 15.13
CA LYS A 37 12.70 4.07 15.00
C LYS A 37 12.03 3.25 13.90
N PRO A 38 12.78 2.70 12.91
CA PRO A 38 12.24 1.68 12.03
C PRO A 38 11.63 0.55 12.86
N THR A 39 10.35 0.31 12.68
CA THR A 39 9.55 -0.56 13.54
C THR A 39 8.93 -1.69 12.72
N VAL A 40 9.03 -2.92 13.22
CA VAL A 40 8.47 -4.11 12.58
C VAL A 40 7.58 -4.85 13.56
N PHE A 41 6.34 -5.06 13.16
CA PHE A 41 5.39 -5.95 13.82
C PHE A 41 5.21 -7.23 13.03
N ALA A 42 5.26 -8.38 13.71
CA ALA A 42 4.89 -9.68 13.19
C ALA A 42 3.58 -10.18 13.83
N ASP A 43 3.03 -11.25 13.26
CA ASP A 43 1.80 -11.89 13.72
C ASP A 43 0.64 -10.88 13.85
N VAL A 44 0.57 -9.94 12.92
CA VAL A 44 -0.47 -8.91 12.87
C VAL A 44 -1.76 -9.54 12.33
N ASP A 45 -2.88 -9.31 13.03
CA ASP A 45 -4.21 -9.63 12.50
C ASP A 45 -4.69 -8.46 11.62
N ASN A 46 -5.31 -8.79 10.47
CA ASN A 46 -5.81 -7.78 9.53
C ASN A 46 -6.92 -6.87 10.12
N LYS A 47 -7.45 -7.17 11.28
CA LYS A 47 -8.42 -6.34 12.02
C LYS A 47 -7.76 -5.29 12.91
N MET A 48 -6.48 -5.42 13.21
CA MET A 48 -5.74 -4.46 14.02
C MET A 48 -5.67 -3.10 13.34
N GLU A 49 -5.67 -2.04 14.12
CA GLU A 49 -5.60 -0.64 13.64
C GLU A 49 -4.38 -0.41 12.74
N ILE A 50 -3.22 -0.98 13.10
CA ILE A 50 -1.97 -0.85 12.34
C ILE A 50 -1.98 -1.57 10.98
N ALA A 51 -2.92 -2.50 10.75
CA ALA A 51 -3.12 -3.15 9.46
C ALA A 51 -4.09 -2.37 8.56
N ARG A 52 -4.97 -1.55 9.13
CA ARG A 52 -6.06 -0.88 8.41
C ARG A 52 -5.85 0.62 8.21
N THR A 53 -4.97 1.22 9.02
CA THR A 53 -4.67 2.66 8.96
C THR A 53 -3.34 2.89 8.29
N GLU A 54 -3.29 3.79 7.32
CA GLU A 54 -2.04 4.26 6.74
C GLU A 54 -1.24 5.05 7.78
N ILE A 55 -0.17 4.43 8.29
CA ILE A 55 0.67 5.00 9.35
C ILE A 55 1.48 6.18 8.81
N PHE A 56 1.94 6.11 7.58
CA PHE A 56 2.77 7.10 6.90
C PHE A 56 4.09 7.37 7.66
N GLY A 57 4.80 6.27 7.97
CA GLY A 57 6.05 6.28 8.72
C GLY A 57 6.81 4.95 8.57
N PRO A 58 8.01 4.82 9.14
CA PRO A 58 8.85 3.63 8.99
C PRO A 58 8.35 2.47 9.88
N VAL A 59 7.12 2.04 9.66
CA VAL A 59 6.47 0.95 10.40
C VAL A 59 5.96 -0.09 9.42
N LEU A 60 6.37 -1.33 9.61
CA LEU A 60 5.96 -2.48 8.81
C LEU A 60 5.11 -3.43 9.64
N SER A 61 3.94 -3.78 9.14
CA SER A 61 3.04 -4.80 9.69
C SER A 61 3.10 -6.05 8.83
N VAL A 62 3.52 -7.17 9.41
CA VAL A 62 3.64 -8.46 8.73
C VAL A 62 2.48 -9.35 9.15
N ILE A 63 1.66 -9.73 8.18
CA ILE A 63 0.48 -10.59 8.37
C ILE A 63 0.80 -11.95 7.74
N PRO A 64 0.81 -13.06 8.49
CA PRO A 64 0.97 -14.39 7.93
C PRO A 64 -0.28 -14.83 7.17
N PHE A 65 -0.11 -15.74 6.23
CA PHE A 65 -1.20 -16.39 5.50
C PHE A 65 -0.82 -17.83 5.16
N GLU A 66 -1.82 -18.69 5.00
CA GLU A 66 -1.64 -20.12 4.69
C GLU A 66 -1.80 -20.42 3.20
N THR A 67 -2.65 -19.67 2.49
CA THR A 67 -2.97 -19.93 1.08
C THR A 67 -2.89 -18.67 0.23
N GLU A 68 -2.68 -18.85 -1.08
CA GLU A 68 -2.68 -17.73 -2.05
C GLU A 68 -4.01 -16.96 -2.03
N ASP A 69 -5.13 -17.65 -1.95
CA ASP A 69 -6.45 -17.00 -1.93
C ASP A 69 -6.67 -16.20 -0.64
N GLU A 70 -6.14 -16.68 0.48
CA GLU A 70 -6.14 -15.93 1.74
C GLU A 70 -5.27 -14.66 1.63
N ALA A 71 -4.05 -14.77 1.09
CA ALA A 71 -3.19 -13.60 0.87
C ALA A 71 -3.88 -12.54 0.02
N ILE A 72 -4.53 -12.94 -1.06
CA ILE A 72 -5.29 -12.04 -1.94
C ILE A 72 -6.47 -11.41 -1.21
N LYS A 73 -7.19 -12.19 -0.39
CA LYS A 73 -8.30 -11.67 0.44
C LYS A 73 -7.80 -10.62 1.43
N ILE A 74 -6.73 -10.91 2.17
CA ILE A 74 -6.11 -9.98 3.12
C ILE A 74 -5.66 -8.70 2.40
N ALA A 75 -4.93 -8.82 1.28
CA ALA A 75 -4.43 -7.68 0.52
C ALA A 75 -5.57 -6.80 -0.03
N ASN A 76 -6.72 -7.38 -0.34
CA ASN A 76 -7.88 -6.66 -0.84
C ASN A 76 -8.79 -6.10 0.26
N ASP A 77 -8.70 -6.61 1.49
CA ASP A 77 -9.49 -6.17 2.64
C ASP A 77 -8.86 -4.95 3.31
N THR A 78 -8.85 -3.85 2.61
CA THR A 78 -8.37 -2.53 3.04
C THR A 78 -9.22 -1.45 2.37
N PRO A 79 -9.39 -0.25 2.98
CA PRO A 79 -10.03 0.88 2.31
C PRO A 79 -9.17 1.50 1.20
N TYR A 80 -7.91 1.13 1.09
CA TYR A 80 -6.95 1.65 0.13
C TYR A 80 -6.75 0.70 -1.07
N GLY A 81 -6.09 1.20 -2.11
CA GLY A 81 -5.77 0.42 -3.29
C GLY A 81 -4.87 1.17 -4.27
N LEU A 82 -3.75 1.75 -3.80
CA LEU A 82 -2.82 2.46 -4.67
C LEU A 82 -1.91 1.48 -5.39
N THR A 83 -1.03 0.81 -4.64
CA THR A 83 -0.04 -0.11 -5.20
C THR A 83 0.03 -1.40 -4.37
N ASN A 84 0.14 -2.52 -5.04
CA ASN A 84 0.53 -3.79 -4.45
C ASN A 84 1.90 -4.23 -4.98
N TYR A 85 2.59 -5.05 -4.21
CA TYR A 85 3.89 -5.62 -4.57
C TYR A 85 3.81 -7.14 -4.50
N ILE A 86 4.37 -7.82 -5.52
CA ILE A 86 4.43 -9.29 -5.57
C ILE A 86 5.89 -9.70 -5.69
N GLN A 87 6.33 -10.60 -4.82
CA GLN A 87 7.66 -11.20 -4.87
C GLN A 87 7.52 -12.71 -5.14
N THR A 88 7.86 -13.16 -6.34
CA THR A 88 7.83 -14.59 -6.72
C THR A 88 8.70 -14.86 -7.93
N LYS A 89 9.30 -16.05 -7.99
CA LYS A 89 9.99 -16.55 -9.19
C LYS A 89 9.02 -17.14 -10.22
N ASP A 90 7.80 -17.48 -9.82
CA ASP A 90 6.77 -18.06 -10.68
C ASP A 90 6.00 -16.95 -11.41
N GLN A 91 6.27 -16.79 -12.71
CA GLN A 91 5.64 -15.75 -13.54
C GLN A 91 4.14 -15.96 -13.74
N GLU A 92 3.67 -17.20 -13.82
CA GLU A 92 2.23 -17.47 -13.95
C GLU A 92 1.48 -17.18 -12.65
N LYS A 93 2.11 -17.45 -11.50
CA LYS A 93 1.61 -17.00 -10.20
C LYS A 93 1.54 -15.47 -10.14
N ALA A 94 2.60 -14.76 -10.53
CA ALA A 94 2.62 -13.30 -10.54
C ALA A 94 1.46 -12.72 -11.35
N LYS A 95 1.26 -13.21 -12.59
CA LYS A 95 0.16 -12.78 -13.47
C LYS A 95 -1.21 -13.06 -12.88
N ARG A 96 -1.40 -14.25 -12.33
CA ARG A 96 -2.67 -14.69 -11.73
C ARG A 96 -3.03 -13.84 -10.51
N VAL A 97 -2.06 -13.62 -9.61
CA VAL A 97 -2.26 -12.83 -8.39
C VAL A 97 -2.49 -11.36 -8.74
N ALA A 98 -1.67 -10.77 -9.64
CA ALA A 98 -1.81 -9.38 -10.04
C ALA A 98 -3.22 -9.05 -10.56
N LYS A 99 -3.83 -9.95 -11.33
CA LYS A 99 -5.20 -9.77 -11.84
C LYS A 99 -6.28 -9.78 -10.76
N LYS A 100 -6.02 -10.41 -9.61
CA LYS A 100 -6.96 -10.51 -8.48
C LYS A 100 -6.79 -9.37 -7.46
N LEU A 101 -5.66 -8.68 -7.45
CA LEU A 101 -5.41 -7.56 -6.53
C LEU A 101 -6.21 -6.31 -6.93
N ARG A 102 -6.82 -5.68 -5.95
CA ARG A 102 -7.70 -4.51 -6.09
C ARG A 102 -6.93 -3.22 -5.82
N SER A 103 -5.93 -2.94 -6.66
CA SER A 103 -5.15 -1.71 -6.66
C SER A 103 -4.95 -1.17 -8.07
N GLY A 104 -4.64 0.10 -8.18
CA GLY A 104 -4.39 0.74 -9.46
C GLY A 104 -3.08 0.31 -10.10
N MET A 105 -2.13 -0.12 -9.26
CA MET A 105 -0.81 -0.57 -9.72
C MET A 105 -0.40 -1.86 -9.01
N VAL A 106 0.40 -2.68 -9.71
CA VAL A 106 1.04 -3.87 -9.13
C VAL A 106 2.47 -3.93 -9.63
N ASP A 107 3.42 -3.88 -8.70
CA ASP A 107 4.85 -4.07 -8.99
C ASP A 107 5.24 -5.53 -8.73
N VAL A 108 5.90 -6.15 -9.67
CA VAL A 108 6.37 -7.53 -9.57
C VAL A 108 7.88 -7.55 -9.46
N ASN A 109 8.39 -8.11 -8.36
CA ASN A 109 9.83 -8.28 -8.08
C ASN A 109 10.65 -6.98 -8.07
N GLY A 110 10.02 -5.84 -7.79
CA GLY A 110 10.71 -4.56 -7.76
C GLY A 110 11.12 -4.04 -9.15
N ALA A 111 10.40 -4.44 -10.20
CA ALA A 111 10.66 -3.96 -11.57
C ALA A 111 10.40 -2.46 -11.74
N GLY A 112 9.60 -1.89 -10.84
CA GLY A 112 9.13 -0.52 -10.93
C GLY A 112 7.94 -0.36 -11.88
N ILE A 113 7.27 0.78 -11.76
CA ILE A 113 6.20 1.17 -12.67
C ILE A 113 6.79 2.14 -13.70
N ALA A 114 6.60 1.87 -14.99
CA ALA A 114 7.13 2.72 -16.05
C ALA A 114 6.46 4.11 -16.01
N ILE A 115 7.23 5.16 -16.30
CA ILE A 115 6.79 6.56 -16.16
C ILE A 115 5.65 6.95 -17.10
N ASP A 116 5.49 6.22 -18.18
CA ASP A 116 4.44 6.41 -19.19
C ASP A 116 3.19 5.55 -18.95
N THR A 117 3.18 4.78 -17.87
CA THR A 117 2.00 4.01 -17.46
C THR A 117 1.12 4.80 -16.50
N PRO A 118 -0.20 4.53 -16.46
CA PRO A 118 -1.13 5.24 -15.60
C PRO A 118 -0.78 5.06 -14.12
N PHE A 119 -0.59 6.17 -13.41
CA PHE A 119 -0.45 6.21 -11.96
C PHE A 119 -1.77 6.56 -11.31
N GLY A 120 -2.18 5.80 -10.30
CA GLY A 120 -3.40 6.07 -9.54
C GLY A 120 -3.94 4.84 -8.84
N GLY A 121 -4.98 5.03 -8.04
CA GLY A 121 -5.49 4.02 -7.12
C GLY A 121 -6.95 3.63 -7.33
N PHE A 122 -7.39 2.75 -6.46
CA PHE A 122 -8.78 2.35 -6.27
C PHE A 122 -9.24 2.79 -4.88
N LYS A 123 -10.54 2.77 -4.63
CA LYS A 123 -11.15 3.03 -3.31
C LYS A 123 -10.72 4.42 -2.76
N HIS A 124 -10.31 4.51 -1.48
CA HIS A 124 -9.88 5.77 -0.87
C HIS A 124 -8.53 6.30 -1.39
N SER A 125 -7.77 5.51 -2.14
CA SER A 125 -6.54 5.98 -2.79
C SER A 125 -6.79 6.83 -4.04
N GLY A 126 -8.07 7.06 -4.41
CA GLY A 126 -8.46 7.91 -5.52
C GLY A 126 -9.03 7.12 -6.70
N ILE A 127 -9.63 7.83 -7.66
CA ILE A 127 -10.31 7.26 -8.82
C ILE A 127 -9.73 7.71 -10.16
N GLY A 128 -8.99 8.82 -10.20
CA GLY A 128 -8.33 9.33 -11.40
C GLY A 128 -7.04 8.59 -11.75
N ARG A 129 -6.46 8.95 -12.88
CA ARG A 129 -5.13 8.47 -13.29
C ARG A 129 -4.27 9.65 -13.72
N GLU A 130 -2.99 9.61 -13.31
CA GLU A 130 -1.95 10.51 -13.78
C GLU A 130 -1.04 9.75 -14.75
N ALA A 131 -0.23 10.46 -15.51
CA ALA A 131 0.73 9.95 -16.47
C ALA A 131 0.14 9.09 -17.60
N GLY A 132 0.93 8.90 -18.65
CA GLY A 132 0.53 8.18 -19.85
C GLY A 132 -0.67 8.78 -20.59
N GLU A 133 -1.23 8.02 -21.51
CA GLU A 133 -2.41 8.44 -22.30
C GLU A 133 -3.65 8.65 -21.42
N HIS A 134 -3.86 7.79 -20.44
CA HIS A 134 -4.99 7.90 -19.50
C HIS A 134 -4.92 9.18 -18.65
N GLY A 135 -3.71 9.58 -18.22
CA GLY A 135 -3.53 10.83 -17.48
C GLY A 135 -3.83 12.06 -18.35
N LEU A 136 -3.51 12.01 -19.65
CA LEU A 136 -3.84 13.09 -20.57
C LEU A 136 -5.36 13.23 -20.73
N GLN A 137 -6.10 12.12 -20.77
CA GLN A 137 -7.56 12.13 -20.94
C GLN A 137 -8.29 12.90 -19.84
N GLU A 138 -7.75 12.97 -18.63
CA GLU A 138 -8.32 13.75 -17.51
C GLU A 138 -8.34 15.27 -17.77
N PHE A 139 -7.56 15.76 -18.74
CA PHE A 139 -7.47 17.17 -19.14
C PHE A 139 -8.17 17.48 -20.45
N LEU A 140 -8.83 16.51 -21.07
CA LEU A 140 -9.49 16.66 -22.36
C LEU A 140 -11.01 16.65 -22.22
N GLU A 141 -11.67 17.52 -23.01
CA GLU A 141 -13.12 17.55 -23.14
C GLU A 141 -13.56 16.68 -24.32
N VAL A 142 -14.53 15.82 -24.10
CA VAL A 142 -15.12 14.97 -25.15
C VAL A 142 -16.31 15.70 -25.82
N LYS A 143 -16.24 15.86 -27.13
CA LYS A 143 -17.33 16.45 -27.93
C LYS A 143 -17.85 15.46 -28.98
N SER A 144 -19.14 15.24 -29.00
CA SER A 144 -19.80 14.48 -30.07
C SER A 144 -20.24 15.44 -31.20
N VAL A 145 -19.92 15.10 -32.44
CA VAL A 145 -20.34 15.84 -33.62
C VAL A 145 -21.04 14.89 -34.57
N GLY A 146 -22.31 15.18 -34.88
CA GLY A 146 -23.10 14.43 -35.88
C GLY A 146 -23.15 15.17 -37.20
N GLY A 147 -23.46 14.42 -38.29
CA GLY A 147 -23.74 15.00 -39.62
C GLY A 147 -22.50 15.42 -40.44
N TRP A 148 -21.33 14.99 -40.08
CA TRP A 148 -20.15 15.10 -40.94
C TRP A 148 -20.12 13.90 -41.90
N ASN A 149 -20.21 14.22 -43.24
CA ASN A 149 -20.07 13.27 -44.35
C ASN A 149 -18.69 13.37 -44.95
#